data_b85bcafc325ba01c8a1797066306eff3
#
_entry.id   b85bcafc325ba01c8a1797066306eff3
#
_cell.length_a   1.000
_cell.length_b   1.000
_cell.length_c   1.000
_cell.angle_alpha   90.00
_cell.angle_beta   90.00
_cell.angle_gamma   90.00
#
_symmetry.space_group_name_H-M   'P 1'
#
loop_
_entity.id
_entity.type
_entity.pdbx_description
1 polymer ?
#
loop_
_entity_poly.entity_id
_entity_poly.type
_entity_poly.pdbx_seq_one_letter_code
_entity_poly.pdbx_strand_id
1 'polypeptide(L)'
;MHLEQFNAASRTEAADALRPCLDIQRWIDGLADARPYPGLEALLEAGRAAADPFTPAEIEAALAHHPRIGERARGNSAEARLSQSEQAGLGEADAAVAEALAEGNHTYEAKFGQVFLIRAAGRSRKEILAALNTRLGHTPEEEQAIIGQQLREIAVLRLEGLMEK
;
A
#
# COMPACT_ATOMS: atom_id res chain seq x y z
N MET A 1 -4.71 -18.02 -2.64
CA MET A 1 -4.46 -18.81 -1.39
C MET A 1 -5.68 -18.71 -0.49
N HIS A 2 -6.20 -19.81 -0.02
CA HIS A 2 -7.30 -19.76 0.95
C HIS A 2 -6.77 -19.64 2.39
N LEU A 3 -7.59 -19.11 3.28
CA LEU A 3 -7.22 -18.89 4.69
C LEU A 3 -6.72 -20.18 5.36
N GLU A 4 -7.34 -21.32 5.06
CA GLU A 4 -6.91 -22.62 5.59
C GLU A 4 -5.50 -22.99 5.18
N GLN A 5 -5.14 -22.73 3.92
CA GLN A 5 -3.79 -22.93 3.40
C GLN A 5 -2.79 -22.00 4.09
N PHE A 6 -3.16 -20.74 4.25
CA PHE A 6 -2.34 -19.76 4.98
C PHE A 6 -2.09 -20.19 6.42
N ASN A 7 -3.13 -20.64 7.11
CA ASN A 7 -3.02 -21.13 8.49
C ASN A 7 -2.14 -22.36 8.62
N ALA A 8 -2.18 -23.26 7.62
CA ALA A 8 -1.41 -24.50 7.61
C ALA A 8 0.01 -24.36 7.05
N ALA A 9 0.31 -23.27 6.38
CA ALA A 9 1.62 -23.02 5.76
C ALA A 9 2.73 -22.93 6.82
N SER A 10 3.95 -23.28 6.42
CA SER A 10 5.11 -23.00 7.26
C SER A 10 5.25 -21.49 7.51
N ARG A 11 6.02 -21.13 8.54
CA ARG A 11 6.24 -19.70 8.84
C ARG A 11 6.88 -18.97 7.66
N THR A 12 7.81 -19.59 6.98
CA THR A 12 8.48 -19.01 5.81
C THR A 12 7.50 -18.79 4.66
N GLU A 13 6.69 -19.80 4.34
CA GLU A 13 5.68 -19.68 3.28
C GLU A 13 4.65 -18.62 3.59
N ALA A 14 4.20 -18.51 4.83
CA ALA A 14 3.28 -17.49 5.27
C ALA A 14 3.91 -16.07 5.14
N ALA A 15 5.15 -15.91 5.58
CA ALA A 15 5.88 -14.66 5.47
C ALA A 15 6.06 -14.24 4.00
N ASP A 16 6.43 -15.18 3.14
CA ASP A 16 6.61 -14.93 1.70
C ASP A 16 5.30 -14.54 1.02
N ALA A 17 4.17 -15.11 1.44
CA ALA A 17 2.84 -14.76 0.95
C ALA A 17 2.42 -13.35 1.37
N LEU A 18 2.82 -12.91 2.56
CA LEU A 18 2.48 -11.58 3.09
C LEU A 18 3.34 -10.45 2.52
N ARG A 19 4.57 -10.74 2.14
CA ARG A 19 5.54 -9.74 1.70
C ARG A 19 5.06 -8.83 0.56
N PRO A 20 4.39 -9.34 -0.50
CA PRO A 20 3.84 -8.46 -1.54
C PRO A 20 2.73 -7.53 -1.07
N CYS A 21 2.07 -7.86 0.05
CA CYS A 21 1.03 -7.01 0.62
C CYS A 21 1.65 -5.77 1.29
N LEU A 22 2.70 -5.98 2.07
CA LEU A 22 3.45 -4.93 2.76
C LEU A 22 4.81 -5.46 3.19
N ASP A 23 5.88 -4.91 2.64
CA ASP A 23 7.24 -5.33 2.97
C ASP A 23 7.77 -4.59 4.21
N ILE A 24 7.11 -4.82 5.34
CA ILE A 24 7.53 -4.40 6.69
C ILE A 24 7.62 -5.64 7.55
N GLN A 25 8.84 -5.98 7.97
CA GLN A 25 9.10 -7.25 8.66
C GLN A 25 8.28 -7.40 9.95
N ARG A 26 8.15 -6.34 10.76
CA ARG A 26 7.33 -6.39 11.99
C ARG A 26 5.86 -6.70 11.70
N TRP A 27 5.32 -6.16 10.62
CA TRP A 27 3.95 -6.46 10.20
C TRP A 27 3.81 -7.90 9.74
N ILE A 28 4.74 -8.37 8.92
CA ILE A 28 4.80 -9.76 8.42
C ILE A 28 4.90 -10.74 9.59
N ASP A 29 5.82 -10.50 10.50
CA ASP A 29 6.03 -11.36 11.68
C ASP A 29 4.80 -11.39 12.56
N GLY A 30 4.19 -10.24 12.81
CA GLY A 30 2.98 -10.15 13.62
C GLY A 30 1.84 -10.99 13.08
N LEU A 31 1.61 -10.96 11.76
CA LEU A 31 0.56 -11.75 11.14
C LEU A 31 0.92 -13.24 11.06
N ALA A 32 2.14 -13.57 10.71
CA ALA A 32 2.58 -14.96 10.58
C ALA A 32 2.57 -15.70 11.93
N ASP A 33 2.98 -15.02 13.01
CA ASP A 33 3.10 -15.62 14.33
C ASP A 33 1.75 -15.75 15.06
N ALA A 34 0.74 -14.98 14.69
CA ALA A 34 -0.59 -15.02 15.30
C ALA A 34 -1.52 -16.09 14.69
N ARG A 35 -1.05 -16.83 13.68
CA ARG A 35 -1.83 -17.95 13.10
C ARG A 35 -2.01 -19.09 14.11
N PRO A 36 -3.10 -19.88 14.01
CA PRO A 36 -4.15 -19.81 12.98
C PRO A 36 -5.20 -18.76 13.28
N TYR A 37 -5.77 -18.17 12.21
CA TYR A 37 -6.88 -17.23 12.32
C TYR A 37 -8.21 -17.98 12.18
N PRO A 38 -9.22 -17.64 13.02
CA PRO A 38 -10.52 -18.34 12.97
C PRO A 38 -11.36 -17.96 11.74
N GLY A 39 -11.05 -16.87 11.08
CA GLY A 39 -11.77 -16.38 9.91
C GLY A 39 -11.04 -15.23 9.24
N LEU A 40 -11.48 -14.87 8.04
CA LEU A 40 -10.87 -13.81 7.24
C LEU A 40 -10.86 -12.48 7.99
N GLU A 41 -11.96 -12.11 8.63
CA GLU A 41 -12.04 -10.82 9.34
C GLU A 41 -11.01 -10.73 10.47
N ALA A 42 -10.74 -11.82 11.19
CA ALA A 42 -9.71 -11.84 12.22
C ALA A 42 -8.31 -11.56 11.64
N LEU A 43 -8.02 -12.10 10.45
CA LEU A 43 -6.77 -11.84 9.74
C LEU A 43 -6.69 -10.36 9.29
N LEU A 44 -7.77 -9.82 8.74
CA LEU A 44 -7.81 -8.43 8.29
C LEU A 44 -7.66 -7.45 9.47
N GLU A 45 -8.31 -7.74 10.60
CA GLU A 45 -8.13 -6.96 11.84
C GLU A 45 -6.68 -6.99 12.33
N ALA A 46 -6.03 -8.15 12.27
CA ALA A 46 -4.61 -8.26 12.59
C ALA A 46 -3.77 -7.39 11.64
N GLY A 47 -4.10 -7.38 10.36
CA GLY A 47 -3.45 -6.52 9.37
C GLY A 47 -3.60 -5.03 9.65
N ARG A 48 -4.75 -4.63 10.16
CA ARG A 48 -5.02 -3.24 10.56
C ARG A 48 -4.25 -2.83 11.83
N ALA A 49 -3.97 -3.77 12.72
CA ALA A 49 -3.41 -3.49 14.04
C ALA A 49 -1.91 -3.78 14.18
N ALA A 50 -1.36 -4.68 13.36
CA ALA A 50 0.04 -5.12 13.51
C ALA A 50 1.03 -3.98 13.22
N ALA A 51 2.09 -3.91 14.02
CA ALA A 51 3.18 -2.94 13.87
C ALA A 51 2.71 -1.48 13.81
N ASP A 52 1.77 -1.11 14.66
CA ASP A 52 1.24 0.25 14.73
C ASP A 52 1.86 1.02 15.91
N PRO A 53 2.41 2.23 15.66
CA PRO A 53 2.65 2.85 14.36
C PRO A 53 3.87 2.28 13.64
N PHE A 54 3.90 2.41 12.32
CA PHE A 54 5.13 2.13 11.56
C PHE A 54 6.20 3.18 11.90
N THR A 55 7.45 2.74 11.95
CA THR A 55 8.57 3.66 12.15
C THR A 55 8.87 4.43 10.86
N PRO A 56 9.51 5.61 10.93
CA PRO A 56 9.96 6.33 9.74
C PRO A 56 10.82 5.48 8.80
N ALA A 57 11.72 4.68 9.33
CA ALA A 57 12.58 3.79 8.54
C ALA A 57 11.77 2.70 7.82
N GLU A 58 10.76 2.13 8.49
CA GLU A 58 9.87 1.14 7.90
C GLU A 58 9.06 1.74 6.74
N ILE A 59 8.54 2.95 6.91
CA ILE A 59 7.80 3.67 5.88
C ILE A 59 8.70 3.97 4.67
N GLU A 60 9.89 4.48 4.90
CA GLU A 60 10.85 4.77 3.83
C GLU A 60 11.19 3.54 3.01
N ALA A 61 11.50 2.43 3.68
CA ALA A 61 11.79 1.16 3.02
C ALA A 61 10.59 0.63 2.22
N ALA A 62 9.39 0.71 2.79
CA ALA A 62 8.17 0.27 2.11
C ALA A 62 7.84 1.13 0.89
N LEU A 63 8.03 2.45 0.96
CA LEU A 63 7.78 3.37 -0.16
C LEU A 63 8.64 3.07 -1.38
N ALA A 64 9.84 2.52 -1.20
CA ALA A 64 10.72 2.15 -2.29
C ALA A 64 10.10 1.10 -3.25
N HIS A 65 9.10 0.34 -2.79
CA HIS A 65 8.39 -0.68 -3.56
C HIS A 65 7.11 -0.15 -4.23
N HIS A 66 6.79 1.13 -4.08
CA HIS A 66 5.59 1.73 -4.66
C HIS A 66 5.93 2.71 -5.78
N PRO A 67 5.29 2.59 -6.95
CA PRO A 67 5.45 3.55 -8.03
C PRO A 67 4.71 4.85 -7.72
N ARG A 68 5.09 5.92 -8.39
CA ARG A 68 4.32 7.16 -8.39
C ARG A 68 2.93 6.91 -8.99
N ILE A 69 1.93 7.64 -8.49
CA ILE A 69 0.61 7.65 -9.12
C ILE A 69 0.73 8.18 -10.55
N GLY A 70 0.20 7.45 -11.52
CA GLY A 70 0.31 7.76 -12.94
C GLY A 70 1.48 7.07 -13.63
N GLU A 71 2.43 6.50 -12.90
CA GLU A 71 3.53 5.70 -13.44
C GLU A 71 3.25 4.22 -13.26
N ARG A 72 3.66 3.42 -14.24
CA ARG A 72 3.54 1.96 -14.15
C ARG A 72 4.70 1.40 -13.36
N ALA A 73 4.41 0.50 -12.42
CA ALA A 73 5.44 -0.25 -11.70
C ALA A 73 6.27 -1.08 -12.68
N ARG A 74 7.59 -1.13 -12.46
CA ARG A 74 8.53 -1.87 -13.30
C ARG A 74 8.62 -3.33 -12.87
N GLY A 75 8.82 -4.21 -13.85
CA GLY A 75 9.02 -5.63 -13.62
C GLY A 75 7.72 -6.43 -13.52
N ASN A 76 7.83 -7.69 -13.16
CA ASN A 76 6.73 -8.66 -13.04
C ASN A 76 6.72 -9.39 -11.70
N SER A 77 7.26 -8.79 -10.66
CA SER A 77 7.08 -9.29 -9.30
C SER A 77 5.59 -9.29 -8.92
N ALA A 78 5.20 -10.08 -7.93
CA ALA A 78 3.83 -10.08 -7.44
C ALA A 78 3.39 -8.70 -6.98
N GLU A 79 4.27 -7.95 -6.31
CA GLU A 79 4.01 -6.59 -5.85
C GLU A 79 3.84 -5.60 -7.01
N ALA A 80 4.69 -5.68 -8.05
CA ALA A 80 4.57 -4.84 -9.25
C ALA A 80 3.25 -5.09 -9.98
N ARG A 81 2.80 -6.35 -10.08
CA ARG A 81 1.52 -6.70 -10.70
C ARG A 81 0.35 -6.17 -9.89
N LEU A 82 0.39 -6.21 -8.57
CA LEU A 82 -0.64 -5.64 -7.71
C LEU A 82 -0.73 -4.13 -7.91
N SER A 83 0.40 -3.42 -7.92
CA SER A 83 0.45 -1.99 -8.19
C SER A 83 -0.10 -1.63 -9.56
N GLN A 84 0.27 -2.39 -10.60
CA GLN A 84 -0.25 -2.20 -11.97
C GLN A 84 -1.77 -2.39 -12.02
N SER A 85 -2.30 -3.43 -11.37
CA SER A 85 -3.73 -3.70 -11.30
C SER A 85 -4.50 -2.60 -10.56
N GLU A 86 -3.98 -2.13 -9.45
CA GLU A 86 -4.58 -1.06 -8.64
C GLU A 86 -4.69 0.23 -9.44
N GLN A 87 -3.64 0.61 -10.17
CA GLN A 87 -3.65 1.83 -11.01
C GLN A 87 -4.42 1.64 -12.31
N ALA A 88 -4.46 0.43 -12.88
CA ALA A 88 -5.26 0.15 -14.08
C ALA A 88 -6.75 0.42 -13.85
N GLY A 89 -7.25 0.23 -12.63
CA GLY A 89 -8.62 0.56 -12.25
C GLY A 89 -8.97 2.05 -12.35
N LEU A 90 -7.97 2.93 -12.45
CA LEU A 90 -8.20 4.37 -12.65
C LEU A 90 -8.64 4.72 -14.07
N GLY A 91 -8.46 3.80 -15.04
CA GLY A 91 -8.78 4.03 -16.44
C GLY A 91 -7.84 5.01 -17.14
N GLU A 92 -8.26 5.50 -18.30
CA GLU A 92 -7.51 6.50 -19.05
C GLU A 92 -7.63 7.87 -18.39
N ALA A 93 -6.50 8.59 -18.33
CA ALA A 93 -6.48 9.92 -17.76
C ALA A 93 -6.90 10.97 -18.79
N ASP A 94 -7.73 11.93 -18.39
CA ASP A 94 -7.80 13.24 -19.02
C ASP A 94 -6.38 13.86 -19.01
N ALA A 95 -5.95 14.43 -20.13
CA ALA A 95 -4.60 14.98 -20.28
C ALA A 95 -4.30 16.07 -19.24
N ALA A 96 -5.27 16.93 -18.94
CA ALA A 96 -5.12 18.00 -17.94
C ALA A 96 -4.96 17.42 -16.53
N VAL A 97 -5.71 16.38 -16.18
CA VAL A 97 -5.60 15.71 -14.87
C VAL A 97 -4.27 14.96 -14.76
N ALA A 98 -3.85 14.28 -15.82
CA ALA A 98 -2.56 13.59 -15.85
C ALA A 98 -1.38 14.55 -15.64
N GLU A 99 -1.42 15.70 -16.32
CA GLU A 99 -0.40 16.75 -16.16
C GLU A 99 -0.39 17.33 -14.75
N ALA A 100 -1.57 17.63 -14.20
CA ALA A 100 -1.71 18.14 -12.83
C ALA A 100 -1.20 17.13 -11.78
N LEU A 101 -1.46 15.83 -11.97
CA LEU A 101 -0.92 14.77 -11.10
C LEU A 101 0.61 14.70 -11.18
N ALA A 102 1.17 14.75 -12.39
CA ALA A 102 2.62 14.72 -12.58
C ALA A 102 3.30 15.93 -11.91
N GLU A 103 2.75 17.12 -12.10
CA GLU A 103 3.25 18.34 -11.46
C GLU A 103 3.10 18.30 -9.94
N GLY A 104 1.96 17.84 -9.46
CA GLY A 104 1.70 17.68 -8.03
C GLY A 104 2.63 16.67 -7.36
N ASN A 105 2.90 15.54 -8.01
CA ASN A 105 3.87 14.55 -7.56
C ASN A 105 5.26 15.16 -7.43
N HIS A 106 5.68 15.94 -8.43
CA HIS A 106 6.98 16.62 -8.40
C HIS A 106 7.08 17.62 -7.24
N THR A 107 6.05 18.43 -7.05
CA THR A 107 5.97 19.41 -5.95
C THR A 107 5.98 18.71 -4.59
N TYR A 108 5.23 17.61 -4.46
CA TYR A 108 5.17 16.81 -3.23
C TYR A 108 6.55 16.23 -2.88
N GLU A 109 7.22 15.62 -3.86
CA GLU A 109 8.55 15.05 -3.67
C GLU A 109 9.59 16.10 -3.30
N ALA A 110 9.53 17.28 -3.92
CA ALA A 110 10.41 18.41 -3.59
C ALA A 110 10.21 18.90 -2.15
N LYS A 111 8.96 18.91 -1.67
CA LYS A 111 8.63 19.35 -0.31
C LYS A 111 8.96 18.32 0.76
N PHE A 112 8.60 17.05 0.53
CA PHE A 112 8.66 16.00 1.55
C PHE A 112 9.82 15.01 1.38
N GLY A 113 10.51 15.03 0.24
CA GLY A 113 11.65 14.15 -0.03
C GLY A 113 11.29 12.69 -0.27
N GLN A 114 10.02 12.40 -0.56
CA GLN A 114 9.50 11.04 -0.77
C GLN A 114 8.33 11.07 -1.74
N VAL A 115 8.00 9.91 -2.33
CA VAL A 115 6.86 9.82 -3.26
C VAL A 115 5.54 10.05 -2.54
N PHE A 116 4.58 10.64 -3.26
CA PHE A 116 3.20 10.73 -2.82
C PHE A 116 2.56 9.34 -2.87
N LEU A 117 2.09 8.86 -1.74
CA LEU A 117 1.43 7.57 -1.60
C LEU A 117 -0.03 7.74 -1.22
N ILE A 118 -0.90 7.10 -1.98
CA ILE A 118 -2.33 7.02 -1.69
C ILE A 118 -2.88 5.68 -2.20
N ARG A 119 -3.86 5.14 -1.51
CA ARG A 119 -4.60 3.99 -2.01
C ARG A 119 -5.33 4.39 -3.29
N ALA A 120 -4.97 3.80 -4.41
CA ALA A 120 -5.58 4.07 -5.72
C ALA A 120 -6.92 3.34 -5.89
N ALA A 121 -7.03 2.11 -5.37
CA ALA A 121 -8.24 1.31 -5.46
C ALA A 121 -9.45 2.03 -4.86
N GLY A 122 -10.55 2.10 -5.63
CA GLY A 122 -11.79 2.74 -5.21
C GLY A 122 -11.80 4.27 -5.28
N ARG A 123 -10.76 4.89 -5.84
CA ARG A 123 -10.68 6.35 -6.02
C ARG A 123 -10.61 6.71 -7.51
N SER A 124 -11.17 7.86 -7.87
CA SER A 124 -10.98 8.45 -9.20
C SER A 124 -9.67 9.25 -9.24
N ARG A 125 -9.16 9.51 -10.45
CA ARG A 125 -7.99 10.38 -10.63
C ARG A 125 -8.22 11.80 -10.09
N LYS A 126 -9.44 12.32 -10.22
CA LYS A 126 -9.83 13.63 -9.67
C LYS A 126 -9.80 13.65 -8.15
N GLU A 127 -10.27 12.57 -7.51
CA GLU A 127 -10.21 12.41 -6.06
C GLU A 127 -8.77 12.33 -5.57
N ILE A 128 -7.90 11.62 -6.29
CA ILE A 128 -6.48 11.52 -5.99
C ILE A 128 -5.82 12.89 -6.11
N LEU A 129 -6.12 13.64 -7.17
CA LEU A 129 -5.59 14.99 -7.37
C LEU A 129 -6.03 15.94 -6.25
N ALA A 130 -7.30 15.88 -5.85
CA ALA A 130 -7.82 16.68 -4.74
C ALA A 130 -7.10 16.35 -3.42
N ALA A 131 -6.88 15.06 -3.15
CA ALA A 131 -6.13 14.62 -1.97
C ALA A 131 -4.69 15.10 -2.00
N LEU A 132 -4.02 15.02 -3.15
CA LEU A 132 -2.65 15.50 -3.34
C LEU A 132 -2.56 17.00 -3.03
N ASN A 133 -3.47 17.81 -3.57
CA ASN A 133 -3.50 19.24 -3.33
C ASN A 133 -3.72 19.58 -1.86
N THR A 134 -4.59 18.86 -1.17
CA THR A 134 -4.80 19.02 0.27
C THR A 134 -3.53 18.65 1.06
N ARG A 135 -2.92 17.52 0.72
CA ARG A 135 -1.76 16.99 1.44
C ARG A 135 -0.49 17.83 1.22
N LEU A 136 -0.38 18.56 0.13
CA LEU A 136 0.71 19.53 -0.09
C LEU A 136 0.76 20.62 0.97
N GLY A 137 -0.36 20.92 1.64
CA GLY A 137 -0.44 21.88 2.74
C GLY A 137 -0.08 21.32 4.11
N HIS A 138 0.16 20.01 4.24
CA HIS A 138 0.45 19.37 5.51
C HIS A 138 1.92 19.56 5.95
N THR A 139 2.16 19.34 7.24
CA THR A 139 3.52 19.24 7.78
C THR A 139 4.10 17.86 7.47
N PRO A 140 5.45 17.71 7.52
CA PRO A 140 6.07 16.38 7.37
C PRO A 140 5.55 15.36 8.38
N GLU A 141 5.27 15.76 9.61
CA GLU A 141 4.74 14.89 10.67
C GLU A 141 3.32 14.42 10.36
N GLU A 142 2.46 15.32 9.88
CA GLU A 142 1.10 14.98 9.46
C GLU A 142 1.13 13.99 8.28
N GLU A 143 2.01 14.22 7.29
CA GLU A 143 2.15 13.34 6.14
C GLU A 143 2.71 11.97 6.53
N GLN A 144 3.64 11.90 7.48
CA GLN A 144 4.18 10.64 8.00
C GLN A 144 3.05 9.73 8.51
N ALA A 145 2.14 10.27 9.32
CA ALA A 145 1.00 9.54 9.86
C ALA A 145 0.04 9.09 8.74
N ILE A 146 -0.23 9.97 7.77
CA ILE A 146 -1.12 9.68 6.64
C ILE A 146 -0.53 8.60 5.73
N ILE A 147 0.77 8.66 5.43
CA ILE A 147 1.45 7.65 4.63
C ILE A 147 1.36 6.29 5.30
N GLY A 148 1.61 6.21 6.60
CA GLY A 148 1.47 4.97 7.35
C GLY A 148 0.06 4.39 7.26
N GLN A 149 -0.96 5.24 7.35
CA GLN A 149 -2.35 4.84 7.18
C GLN A 149 -2.65 4.33 5.77
N GLN A 150 -2.16 5.02 4.73
CA GLN A 150 -2.35 4.61 3.34
C GLN A 150 -1.64 3.28 3.03
N LEU A 151 -0.41 3.09 3.53
CA LEU A 151 0.29 1.81 3.43
C LEU A 151 -0.54 0.68 4.04
N ARG A 152 -1.13 0.92 5.19
CA ARG A 152 -1.96 -0.06 5.90
C ARG A 152 -3.24 -0.37 5.15
N GLU A 153 -3.94 0.62 4.61
CA GLU A 153 -5.13 0.42 3.78
C GLU A 153 -4.82 -0.42 2.54
N ILE A 154 -3.72 -0.12 1.84
CA ILE A 154 -3.27 -0.89 0.68
C ILE A 154 -2.95 -2.33 1.09
N ALA A 155 -2.23 -2.52 2.18
CA ALA A 155 -1.86 -3.85 2.68
C ALA A 155 -3.08 -4.71 2.99
N VAL A 156 -4.08 -4.15 3.66
CA VAL A 156 -5.31 -4.87 4.02
C VAL A 156 -6.11 -5.26 2.78
N LEU A 157 -6.22 -4.39 1.79
CA LEU A 157 -6.89 -4.71 0.52
C LEU A 157 -6.16 -5.82 -0.24
N ARG A 158 -4.84 -5.77 -0.28
CA ARG A 158 -4.01 -6.82 -0.91
C ARG A 158 -4.15 -8.15 -0.18
N LEU A 159 -4.19 -8.11 1.15
CA LEU A 159 -4.37 -9.28 2.00
C LEU A 159 -5.73 -9.93 1.75
N GLU A 160 -6.79 -9.14 1.68
CA GLU A 160 -8.14 -9.61 1.34
C GLU A 160 -8.15 -10.31 -0.03
N GLY A 161 -7.62 -9.66 -1.05
CA GLY A 161 -7.51 -10.23 -2.39
C GLY A 161 -6.64 -11.48 -2.47
N LEU A 162 -5.62 -11.59 -1.64
CA LEU A 162 -4.78 -12.78 -1.53
C LEU A 162 -5.57 -13.99 -1.02
N MET A 163 -6.48 -13.77 -0.07
CA MET A 163 -7.27 -14.83 0.56
C MET A 163 -8.51 -15.25 -0.24
N GLU A 164 -8.88 -14.50 -1.26
CA GLU A 164 -10.03 -14.81 -2.14
C GLU A 164 -9.67 -15.72 -3.32
N LYS A 165 -8.39 -16.04 -3.51
CA LYS A 165 -7.88 -16.81 -4.67
C LYS A 165 -7.66 -18.27 -4.35
#